data_b55240ef92b55c3c7f8ab872dd40bd92
#
_entry.id   b55240ef92b55c3c7f8ab872dd40bd92
#
_cell.length_a   1.000
_cell.length_b   1.000
_cell.length_c   1.000
_cell.angle_alpha   90.00
_cell.angle_beta   90.00
_cell.angle_gamma   90.00
#
_symmetry.space_group_name_H-M   'P 1'
#
loop_
_entity.id
_entity.type
_entity.pdbx_description
1 polymer ?
#
loop_
_entity_poly.entity_id
_entity_poly.type
_entity_poly.pdbx_seq_one_letter_code
_entity_poly.pdbx_strand_id
1 'polypeptide(L)'
;MKNLISTHKEALKKYTDLDLASLEKVTYLYDFDREVQCPTWGYPTEDAYYRDASSTDAVLNIRIPFIAVQATDDPIAVKEALPYAEFRQNPNTVMITTSMGGHLCWFEMGGSRWHPKPICNFLNHLAFKADLDSITPSRVPSPENPKHGADYNPMRRKLQILED
;
A
#
# COMPACT_ATOMS: atom_id res chain seq x y z
N MET A 1 5.08 -17.88 10.07
CA MET A 1 5.86 -18.22 8.87
C MET A 1 6.52 -19.59 8.97
N LYS A 2 7.30 -19.93 10.00
CA LYS A 2 7.93 -21.26 10.13
C LYS A 2 6.95 -22.43 9.96
N ASN A 3 5.78 -22.34 10.57
CA ASN A 3 4.73 -23.37 10.41
C ASN A 3 4.24 -23.47 8.96
N LEU A 4 4.14 -22.36 8.23
CA LEU A 4 3.73 -22.36 6.82
C LEU A 4 4.77 -23.05 5.95
N ILE A 5 6.05 -22.73 6.13
CA ILE A 5 7.17 -23.38 5.43
C ILE A 5 7.17 -24.89 5.73
N SER A 6 7.04 -25.25 7.00
CA SER A 6 7.00 -26.68 7.41
C SER A 6 5.83 -27.43 6.78
N THR A 7 4.63 -26.83 6.76
CA THR A 7 3.42 -27.43 6.19
C THR A 7 3.55 -27.67 4.68
N HIS A 8 4.22 -26.74 3.98
CA HIS A 8 4.34 -26.79 2.52
C HIS A 8 5.73 -27.25 2.03
N LYS A 9 6.57 -27.79 2.90
CA LYS A 9 7.96 -28.18 2.63
C LYS A 9 8.12 -29.03 1.38
N GLU A 10 7.30 -30.03 1.20
CA GLU A 10 7.37 -30.96 0.04
C GLU A 10 7.00 -30.23 -1.29
N ALA A 11 6.00 -29.35 -1.25
CA ALA A 11 5.62 -28.56 -2.41
C ALA A 11 6.72 -27.54 -2.78
N LEU A 12 7.27 -26.85 -1.78
CA LEU A 12 8.38 -25.92 -2.00
C LEU A 12 9.59 -26.64 -2.61
N LYS A 13 9.97 -27.79 -2.06
CA LYS A 13 11.08 -28.61 -2.56
C LYS A 13 10.88 -29.09 -3.99
N LYS A 14 9.63 -29.36 -4.38
CA LYS A 14 9.29 -29.87 -5.71
C LYS A 14 9.22 -28.80 -6.79
N TYR A 15 8.75 -27.60 -6.43
CA TYR A 15 8.40 -26.55 -7.39
C TYR A 15 9.26 -25.29 -7.33
N THR A 16 10.24 -25.25 -6.41
CA THR A 16 11.13 -24.11 -6.25
C THR A 16 12.56 -24.56 -5.98
N ASP A 17 13.53 -23.73 -6.34
CA ASP A 17 14.96 -23.93 -6.03
C ASP A 17 15.36 -23.23 -4.72
N LEU A 18 14.39 -23.00 -3.81
CA LEU A 18 14.64 -22.31 -2.55
C LEU A 18 15.48 -23.14 -1.58
N ASP A 19 16.42 -22.50 -0.90
CA ASP A 19 17.20 -23.12 0.17
C ASP A 19 16.35 -23.25 1.44
N LEU A 20 15.72 -24.43 1.61
CA LEU A 20 14.88 -24.71 2.77
C LEU A 20 15.65 -24.68 4.09
N ALA A 21 16.97 -24.91 4.09
CA ALA A 21 17.77 -24.86 5.30
C ALA A 21 17.99 -23.42 5.79
N SER A 22 18.10 -22.48 4.87
CA SER A 22 18.08 -21.03 5.18
C SER A 22 16.73 -20.59 5.72
N LEU A 23 15.63 -21.08 5.14
CA LEU A 23 14.28 -20.73 5.55
C LEU A 23 13.93 -21.18 6.98
N GLU A 24 14.49 -22.26 7.47
CA GLU A 24 14.30 -22.70 8.85
C GLU A 24 14.90 -21.73 9.89
N LYS A 25 15.89 -20.91 9.48
CA LYS A 25 16.57 -19.92 10.33
C LYS A 25 15.87 -18.56 10.33
N VAL A 26 15.01 -18.30 9.37
CA VAL A 26 14.28 -17.02 9.22
C VAL A 26 13.48 -16.70 10.47
N THR A 27 13.70 -15.50 11.00
CA THR A 27 13.01 -15.00 12.20
C THR A 27 12.12 -13.81 11.89
N TYR A 28 12.58 -12.92 11.01
CA TYR A 28 11.87 -11.69 10.65
C TYR A 28 11.19 -11.80 9.29
N LEU A 29 10.19 -10.97 9.06
CA LEU A 29 9.44 -10.95 7.80
C LEU A 29 10.33 -10.57 6.62
N TYR A 30 11.17 -9.57 6.78
CA TYR A 30 12.07 -9.11 5.71
C TYR A 30 13.09 -10.19 5.29
N ASP A 31 13.55 -11.03 6.24
CA ASP A 31 14.41 -12.18 5.89
C ASP A 31 13.64 -13.20 5.05
N PHE A 32 12.35 -13.43 5.41
CA PHE A 32 11.49 -14.31 4.62
C PHE A 32 11.28 -13.75 3.21
N ASP A 33 11.03 -12.47 3.10
CA ASP A 33 10.80 -11.82 1.80
C ASP A 33 12.08 -11.86 0.95
N ARG A 34 13.25 -11.67 1.56
CA ARG A 34 14.55 -11.81 0.89
C ARG A 34 14.81 -13.22 0.37
N GLU A 35 14.54 -14.24 1.19
CA GLU A 35 14.89 -15.63 0.89
C GLU A 35 13.80 -16.34 0.04
N VAL A 36 12.56 -15.85 0.06
CA VAL A 36 11.42 -16.48 -0.63
C VAL A 36 10.86 -15.59 -1.73
N GLN A 37 10.40 -14.38 -1.37
CA GLN A 37 9.69 -13.52 -2.32
C GLN A 37 10.60 -13.00 -3.42
N CYS A 38 11.78 -12.53 -3.04
CA CYS A 38 12.73 -11.98 -4.02
C CYS A 38 13.15 -13.01 -5.08
N PRO A 39 13.63 -14.22 -4.75
CA PRO A 39 13.96 -15.22 -5.77
C PRO A 39 12.73 -15.71 -6.53
N THR A 40 11.59 -15.85 -5.89
CA THR A 40 10.37 -16.34 -6.54
C THR A 40 9.86 -15.36 -7.60
N TRP A 41 9.93 -14.05 -7.34
CA TRP A 41 9.40 -13.00 -8.21
C TRP A 41 10.47 -12.26 -9.01
N GLY A 42 11.73 -12.62 -8.86
CA GLY A 42 12.86 -12.04 -9.60
C GLY A 42 13.28 -10.65 -9.12
N TYR A 43 13.04 -10.32 -7.83
CA TYR A 43 13.50 -9.06 -7.26
C TYR A 43 14.95 -9.17 -6.78
N PRO A 44 15.79 -8.16 -7.02
CA PRO A 44 17.18 -8.16 -6.57
C PRO A 44 17.32 -7.99 -5.05
N THR A 45 16.36 -7.32 -4.40
CA THR A 45 16.33 -7.07 -2.96
C THR A 45 14.90 -6.98 -2.44
N GLU A 46 14.70 -7.17 -1.13
CA GLU A 46 13.42 -6.97 -0.46
C GLU A 46 12.92 -5.52 -0.56
N ASP A 47 13.81 -4.54 -0.56
CA ASP A 47 13.44 -3.13 -0.75
C ASP A 47 12.86 -2.88 -2.15
N ALA A 48 13.42 -3.49 -3.18
CA ALA A 48 12.89 -3.43 -4.53
C ALA A 48 11.51 -4.10 -4.60
N TYR A 49 11.34 -5.25 -3.95
CA TYR A 49 10.05 -5.92 -3.81
C TYR A 49 9.02 -5.05 -3.10
N TYR A 50 9.35 -4.49 -1.93
CA TYR A 50 8.43 -3.64 -1.17
C TYR A 50 8.02 -2.39 -1.95
N ARG A 51 8.93 -1.78 -2.66
CA ARG A 51 8.63 -0.61 -3.50
C ARG A 51 7.66 -0.95 -4.64
N ASP A 52 7.89 -2.05 -5.34
CA ASP A 52 7.03 -2.47 -6.46
C ASP A 52 5.67 -3.01 -5.98
N ALA A 53 5.64 -3.68 -4.83
CA ALA A 53 4.42 -4.18 -4.21
C ALA A 53 3.60 -3.08 -3.50
N SER A 54 4.17 -1.91 -3.27
CA SER A 54 3.49 -0.78 -2.62
C SER A 54 2.35 -0.24 -3.48
N SER A 55 1.27 0.18 -2.83
CA SER A 55 0.17 0.91 -3.48
C SER A 55 0.42 2.42 -3.59
N THR A 56 1.59 2.91 -3.21
CA THR A 56 1.95 4.34 -3.18
C THR A 56 1.73 5.01 -4.52
N ASP A 57 2.22 4.39 -5.60
CA ASP A 57 2.08 4.93 -6.96
C ASP A 57 0.61 5.05 -7.40
N ALA A 58 -0.27 4.18 -6.89
CA ALA A 58 -1.69 4.22 -7.19
C ALA A 58 -2.39 5.45 -6.60
N VAL A 59 -1.86 6.04 -5.52
CA VAL A 59 -2.45 7.22 -4.87
C VAL A 59 -2.60 8.38 -5.84
N LEU A 60 -1.64 8.61 -6.71
CA LEU A 60 -1.67 9.70 -7.70
C LEU A 60 -2.79 9.54 -8.74
N ASN A 61 -3.29 8.33 -8.93
CA ASN A 61 -4.34 8.01 -9.91
C ASN A 61 -5.75 7.94 -9.32
N ILE A 62 -5.91 8.17 -8.02
CA ILE A 62 -7.23 8.20 -7.38
C ILE A 62 -7.99 9.44 -7.86
N ARG A 63 -9.22 9.24 -8.36
CA ARG A 63 -10.09 10.29 -8.94
C ARG A 63 -11.39 10.48 -8.17
N ILE A 64 -11.56 9.77 -7.09
CA ILE A 64 -12.70 9.89 -6.18
C ILE A 64 -12.21 10.34 -4.81
N PRO A 65 -13.07 10.91 -3.96
CA PRO A 65 -12.70 11.21 -2.59
C PRO A 65 -12.18 9.98 -1.86
N PHE A 66 -10.97 10.08 -1.33
CA PHE A 66 -10.29 8.97 -0.65
C PHE A 66 -9.70 9.42 0.67
N ILE A 67 -9.92 8.63 1.71
CA ILE A 67 -9.36 8.86 3.04
C ILE A 67 -8.53 7.64 3.47
N ALA A 68 -7.33 7.92 3.98
CA ALA A 68 -6.51 6.93 4.66
C ALA A 68 -6.25 7.36 6.11
N VAL A 69 -6.22 6.39 7.00
CA VAL A 69 -5.85 6.60 8.41
C VAL A 69 -4.62 5.75 8.72
N GLN A 70 -3.57 6.39 9.20
CA GLN A 70 -2.28 5.75 9.48
C GLN A 70 -1.81 6.12 10.88
N ALA A 71 -1.15 5.17 11.57
CA ALA A 71 -0.50 5.43 12.84
C ALA A 71 1.02 5.52 12.64
N THR A 72 1.66 6.52 13.24
CA THR A 72 3.12 6.71 13.08
C THR A 72 3.94 5.79 13.99
N ASP A 73 3.28 5.06 14.90
CA ASP A 73 3.84 4.00 15.72
C ASP A 73 3.57 2.58 15.16
N ASP A 74 3.10 2.49 13.90
CA ASP A 74 2.87 1.20 13.26
C ASP A 74 4.22 0.51 12.97
N PRO A 75 4.45 -0.70 13.51
CA PRO A 75 5.71 -1.41 13.29
C PRO A 75 5.80 -2.11 11.93
N ILE A 76 4.70 -2.15 11.17
CA ILE A 76 4.62 -2.83 9.86
C ILE A 76 4.57 -1.78 8.75
N ALA A 77 3.61 -0.85 8.79
CA ALA A 77 3.55 0.28 7.88
C ALA A 77 4.27 1.49 8.51
N VAL A 78 5.59 1.43 8.54
CA VAL A 78 6.42 2.43 9.24
C VAL A 78 6.22 3.83 8.68
N LYS A 79 6.33 4.85 9.52
CA LYS A 79 6.05 6.25 9.16
C LYS A 79 6.90 6.76 8.00
N GLU A 80 8.10 6.23 7.82
CA GLU A 80 9.03 6.57 6.75
C GLU A 80 8.57 6.09 5.38
N ALA A 81 7.73 5.04 5.35
CA ALA A 81 7.16 4.47 4.12
C ALA A 81 5.79 5.06 3.76
N LEU A 82 5.23 5.94 4.59
CA LEU A 82 3.93 6.55 4.30
C LEU A 82 4.01 7.52 3.11
N PRO A 83 3.05 7.47 2.18
CA PRO A 83 3.09 8.23 0.93
C PRO A 83 2.64 9.70 1.12
N TYR A 84 3.32 10.44 1.96
CA TYR A 84 2.97 11.85 2.27
C TYR A 84 3.00 12.76 1.05
N ALA A 85 3.97 12.54 0.15
CA ALA A 85 4.12 13.38 -1.04
C ALA A 85 2.97 13.14 -2.03
N GLU A 86 2.60 11.89 -2.25
CA GLU A 86 1.54 11.47 -3.15
C GLU A 86 0.18 11.99 -2.67
N PHE A 87 -0.11 11.88 -1.36
CA PHE A 87 -1.32 12.44 -0.78
C PHE A 87 -1.40 13.97 -0.90
N ARG A 88 -0.29 14.68 -0.76
CA ARG A 88 -0.27 16.15 -0.95
C ARG A 88 -0.48 16.57 -2.39
N GLN A 89 -0.05 15.76 -3.34
CA GLN A 89 -0.17 16.05 -4.77
C GLN A 89 -1.56 15.73 -5.32
N ASN A 90 -2.27 14.77 -4.73
CA ASN A 90 -3.59 14.39 -5.21
C ASN A 90 -4.70 15.10 -4.41
N PRO A 91 -5.43 16.06 -5.01
CA PRO A 91 -6.48 16.81 -4.34
C PRO A 91 -7.69 15.99 -3.93
N ASN A 92 -7.83 14.76 -4.45
CA ASN A 92 -8.93 13.86 -4.10
C ASN A 92 -8.64 13.04 -2.83
N THR A 93 -7.45 13.16 -2.25
CA THR A 93 -7.02 12.28 -1.17
C THR A 93 -6.73 13.04 0.12
N VAL A 94 -7.06 12.42 1.24
CA VAL A 94 -6.73 12.92 2.58
C VAL A 94 -6.10 11.79 3.38
N MET A 95 -4.96 12.07 4.03
CA MET A 95 -4.35 11.17 4.97
C MET A 95 -4.40 11.75 6.39
N ILE A 96 -5.00 11.00 7.30
CA ILE A 96 -5.00 11.29 8.73
C ILE A 96 -3.90 10.47 9.38
N THR A 97 -2.96 11.14 10.05
CA THR A 97 -1.93 10.46 10.82
C THR A 97 -2.16 10.66 12.31
N THR A 98 -1.99 9.60 13.07
CA THR A 98 -2.07 9.60 14.54
C THR A 98 -0.71 9.20 15.12
N SER A 99 -0.37 9.74 16.30
CA SER A 99 0.86 9.36 17.00
C SER A 99 0.81 7.96 17.60
N MET A 100 -0.40 7.44 17.83
CA MET A 100 -0.65 6.13 18.43
C MET A 100 -1.77 5.43 17.67
N GLY A 101 -1.67 4.11 17.53
CA GLY A 101 -2.66 3.29 16.86
C GLY A 101 -2.15 1.90 16.51
N GLY A 102 -0.83 1.74 16.44
CA GLY A 102 -0.18 0.50 16.02
C GLY A 102 -0.69 0.02 14.66
N HIS A 103 -0.52 -1.25 14.37
CA HIS A 103 -1.02 -1.83 13.13
C HIS A 103 -2.53 -2.10 13.20
N LEU A 104 -3.35 -1.19 12.67
CA LEU A 104 -4.81 -1.31 12.54
C LEU A 104 -5.58 -1.40 13.88
N CYS A 105 -5.03 -0.93 14.98
CA CYS A 105 -5.63 -1.12 16.29
C CYS A 105 -6.49 0.05 16.76
N TRP A 106 -5.89 1.21 17.04
CA TRP A 106 -6.56 2.41 17.55
C TRP A 106 -7.57 2.14 18.66
N PHE A 107 -7.19 1.35 19.68
CA PHE A 107 -8.07 1.05 20.80
C PHE A 107 -8.30 2.29 21.68
N GLU A 108 -9.55 2.51 22.04
CA GLU A 108 -9.98 3.46 23.07
C GLU A 108 -10.08 2.76 24.44
N MET A 109 -10.13 3.56 25.51
CA MET A 109 -10.49 3.05 26.82
C MET A 109 -11.89 2.40 26.75
N GLY A 110 -11.98 1.14 27.18
CA GLY A 110 -13.21 0.34 27.06
C GLY A 110 -13.22 -0.64 25.90
N GLY A 111 -12.12 -0.71 25.10
CA GLY A 111 -11.91 -1.74 24.09
C GLY A 111 -12.55 -1.46 22.72
N SER A 112 -13.26 -0.35 22.56
CA SER A 112 -13.73 0.10 21.25
C SER A 112 -12.58 0.62 20.39
N ARG A 113 -12.83 0.79 19.09
CA ARG A 113 -11.87 1.38 18.14
C ARG A 113 -12.26 2.81 17.79
N TRP A 114 -11.30 3.71 17.81
CA TRP A 114 -11.52 5.12 17.49
C TRP A 114 -11.81 5.39 16.00
N HIS A 115 -11.05 4.74 15.12
CA HIS A 115 -11.04 5.06 13.68
C HIS A 115 -12.37 4.91 12.94
N PRO A 116 -13.33 4.03 13.31
CA PRO A 116 -14.61 3.96 12.61
C PRO A 116 -15.41 5.26 12.67
N LYS A 117 -15.35 6.00 13.78
CA LYS A 117 -16.11 7.26 13.94
C LYS A 117 -15.74 8.32 12.90
N PRO A 118 -14.47 8.74 12.76
CA PRO A 118 -14.11 9.73 11.76
C PRO A 118 -14.32 9.25 10.33
N ILE A 119 -14.09 7.95 10.05
CA ILE A 119 -14.33 7.38 8.73
C ILE A 119 -15.82 7.41 8.37
N CYS A 120 -16.70 6.95 9.26
CA CYS A 120 -18.15 6.99 9.04
C CYS A 120 -18.65 8.42 8.89
N ASN A 121 -18.14 9.37 9.67
CA ASN A 121 -18.50 10.78 9.55
C ASN A 121 -18.08 11.35 8.19
N PHE A 122 -16.90 11.03 7.72
CA PHE A 122 -16.42 11.43 6.40
C PHE A 122 -17.31 10.85 5.30
N LEU A 123 -17.59 9.55 5.32
CA LEU A 123 -18.44 8.90 4.33
C LEU A 123 -19.88 9.43 4.34
N ASN A 124 -20.46 9.68 5.51
CA ASN A 124 -21.79 10.28 5.64
C ASN A 124 -21.81 11.72 5.10
N HIS A 125 -20.74 12.50 5.31
CA HIS A 125 -20.65 13.83 4.75
C HIS A 125 -20.61 13.79 3.21
N LEU A 126 -19.80 12.91 2.64
CA LEU A 126 -19.74 12.73 1.19
C LEU A 126 -21.08 12.26 0.61
N ALA A 127 -21.73 11.30 1.27
CA ALA A 127 -22.95 10.70 0.73
C ALA A 127 -24.18 11.62 0.80
N PHE A 128 -24.26 12.49 1.82
CA PHE A 128 -25.51 13.21 2.12
C PHE A 128 -25.39 14.73 2.21
N LYS A 129 -24.16 15.27 2.20
CA LYS A 129 -23.94 16.71 2.42
C LYS A 129 -23.04 17.37 1.39
N ALA A 130 -22.08 16.64 0.83
CA ALA A 130 -21.16 17.19 -0.15
C ALA A 130 -21.84 17.28 -1.52
N ASP A 131 -21.67 18.41 -2.17
CA ASP A 131 -22.01 18.57 -3.58
C ASP A 131 -20.84 18.06 -4.43
N LEU A 132 -20.88 16.79 -4.77
CA LEU A 132 -19.83 16.14 -5.55
C LEU A 132 -19.83 16.62 -7.01
N ASP A 133 -20.94 17.13 -7.52
CA ASP A 133 -21.03 17.65 -8.89
C ASP A 133 -20.31 18.99 -9.04
N SER A 134 -20.19 19.75 -7.94
CA SER A 134 -19.43 21.00 -7.91
C SER A 134 -17.91 20.81 -7.82
N ILE A 135 -17.46 19.62 -7.47
CA ILE A 135 -16.04 19.28 -7.41
C ILE A 135 -15.54 19.16 -8.86
N THR A 136 -14.89 20.21 -9.33
CA THR A 136 -14.25 20.18 -10.66
C THR A 136 -13.23 19.02 -10.65
N PRO A 137 -13.36 18.04 -11.55
CA PRO A 137 -12.37 16.99 -11.67
C PRO A 137 -11.00 17.65 -11.84
N SER A 138 -10.08 17.33 -10.94
CA SER A 138 -8.69 17.71 -11.12
C SER A 138 -8.31 17.36 -12.56
N ARG A 139 -7.80 18.33 -13.34
CA ARG A 139 -7.42 18.08 -14.74
C ARG A 139 -6.46 16.90 -14.78
N VAL A 140 -7.01 15.73 -15.02
CA VAL A 140 -6.25 14.60 -15.52
C VAL A 140 -5.76 15.05 -16.89
N PRO A 141 -4.49 14.90 -17.25
CA PRO A 141 -4.09 14.98 -18.63
C PRO A 141 -5.03 14.08 -19.43
N SER A 142 -5.78 14.67 -20.36
CA SER A 142 -6.66 13.91 -21.24
C SER A 142 -5.81 12.88 -21.97
N PRO A 143 -6.34 11.65 -22.20
CA PRO A 143 -5.67 10.69 -23.09
C PRO A 143 -5.35 11.26 -24.48
N GLU A 144 -6.00 12.37 -24.85
CA GLU A 144 -5.78 13.06 -26.12
C GLU A 144 -4.48 13.90 -26.17
N ASN A 145 -3.77 14.05 -25.06
CA ASN A 145 -2.48 14.76 -25.04
C ASN A 145 -1.45 14.05 -24.15
N PRO A 146 -0.95 12.87 -24.61
CA PRO A 146 -0.08 12.00 -23.80
C PRO A 146 1.34 12.53 -23.61
N LYS A 147 1.66 13.73 -24.10
CA LYS A 147 3.08 14.16 -24.24
C LYS A 147 3.88 14.35 -22.97
N HIS A 148 3.28 14.28 -21.76
CA HIS A 148 4.02 14.36 -20.49
C HIS A 148 3.30 13.66 -19.32
N GLY A 149 2.68 12.52 -19.54
CA GLY A 149 1.98 11.77 -18.50
C GLY A 149 2.65 10.44 -18.18
N ALA A 150 2.78 10.15 -16.90
CA ALA A 150 2.99 8.77 -16.48
C ALA A 150 1.62 8.07 -16.45
N ASP A 151 1.49 6.95 -17.13
CA ASP A 151 0.29 6.12 -17.06
C ASP A 151 0.51 4.98 -16.06
N TYR A 152 -0.45 4.83 -15.13
CA TYR A 152 -0.39 3.73 -14.17
C TYR A 152 -1.03 2.47 -14.78
N ASN A 153 -0.22 1.46 -14.98
CA ASN A 153 -0.73 0.16 -15.42
C ASN A 153 -1.06 -0.73 -14.20
N PRO A 154 -2.35 -0.89 -13.85
CA PRO A 154 -2.76 -1.62 -12.66
C PRO A 154 -2.39 -3.12 -12.72
N MET A 155 -2.26 -3.67 -13.91
CA MET A 155 -1.88 -5.09 -14.09
C MET A 155 -0.40 -5.34 -13.86
N ARG A 156 0.43 -4.33 -14.08
CA ARG A 156 1.88 -4.41 -13.89
C ARG A 156 2.35 -3.69 -12.64
N ARG A 157 1.48 -2.95 -11.97
CA ARG A 157 1.80 -2.07 -10.84
C ARG A 157 3.01 -1.16 -11.10
N LYS A 158 3.17 -0.72 -12.34
CA LYS A 158 4.28 0.11 -12.79
C LYS A 158 3.76 1.37 -13.45
N LEU A 159 4.42 2.49 -13.14
CA LEU A 159 4.32 3.70 -13.94
C LEU A 159 5.02 3.44 -15.29
N GLN A 160 4.31 3.60 -16.39
CA GLN A 160 4.90 3.63 -17.72
C GLN A 160 5.11 5.09 -18.10
N ILE A 161 6.35 5.46 -18.31
CA ILE A 161 6.70 6.72 -18.99
C ILE A 161 6.45 6.45 -20.47
N LEU A 162 5.51 7.17 -21.05
CA LEU A 162 5.31 7.13 -22.48
C LEU A 162 6.53 7.80 -23.12
N GLU A 163 7.34 7.04 -23.81
CA GLU A 163 8.42 7.57 -24.65
C GLU A 163 7.79 8.29 -25.84
N ASP A 164 8.31 9.47 -26.18
CA ASP A 164 7.89 10.36 -27.29
C ASP A 164 8.09 9.68 -28.67
#